data_2e8a9930ed2473f0176ac65727aaa61b
#
_entry.id   2e8a9930ed2473f0176ac65727aaa61b
#
_cell.length_a   1.000
_cell.length_b   1.000
_cell.length_c   1.000
_cell.angle_alpha   90.00
_cell.angle_beta   90.00
_cell.angle_gamma   90.00
#
_symmetry.space_group_name_H-M   'P 1'
#
loop_
_entity.id
_entity.type
_entity.pdbx_description
1 polymer ?
#
loop_
_entity_poly.entity_id
_entity_poly.type
_entity_poly.pdbx_seq_one_letter_code
_entity_poly.pdbx_strand_id
1 'polypeptide(L)'
;ALRLAKERNVPVLSVVNVVGSSIARESDYTLYTYAGPEISVATTKAYSTQLICMYILSMYAAQVRGEIEESTLNSMLKEIVLLPEKVASILADKERIQWFANKFASAHDVFFIGRGLDYAICQEGSLKMKEVSYVHSEAYAAGELKHGTISLIEDGTLVIGVLTQSHLCEKT
;
A
#
# COMPACT_ATOMS: atom_id res chain seq x y z
N ALA A 1 -22.01 3.52 -1.61
CA ALA A 1 -21.80 2.07 -1.74
C ALA A 1 -22.49 1.31 -0.59
N LEU A 2 -22.19 1.56 0.71
CA LEU A 2 -22.68 0.81 1.88
C LEU A 2 -24.23 0.75 1.92
N ARG A 3 -24.92 1.90 1.85
CA ARG A 3 -26.41 1.95 1.88
C ARG A 3 -27.02 1.18 0.73
N LEU A 4 -26.47 1.29 -0.48
CA LEU A 4 -26.92 0.54 -1.64
C LEU A 4 -26.75 -0.98 -1.46
N ALA A 5 -25.67 -1.41 -0.81
CA ALA A 5 -25.50 -2.84 -0.47
C ALA A 5 -26.58 -3.30 0.51
N LYS A 6 -26.87 -2.52 1.53
CA LYS A 6 -27.91 -2.83 2.53
C LYS A 6 -29.32 -2.85 1.92
N GLU A 7 -29.66 -1.92 1.04
CA GLU A 7 -30.92 -1.92 0.28
C GLU A 7 -31.11 -3.20 -0.54
N ARG A 8 -30.01 -3.84 -0.93
CA ARG A 8 -30.01 -5.11 -1.67
C ARG A 8 -29.81 -6.35 -0.78
N ASN A 9 -29.87 -6.18 0.54
CA ASN A 9 -29.63 -7.24 1.52
C ASN A 9 -28.27 -7.93 1.39
N VAL A 10 -27.25 -7.19 0.95
CA VAL A 10 -25.86 -7.68 0.88
C VAL A 10 -25.17 -7.34 2.20
N PRO A 11 -24.63 -8.34 2.94
CA PRO A 11 -23.88 -8.09 4.18
C PRO A 11 -22.66 -7.20 3.91
N VAL A 12 -22.41 -6.27 4.83
CA VAL A 12 -21.31 -5.30 4.72
C VAL A 12 -20.31 -5.50 5.85
N LEU A 13 -19.07 -5.82 5.49
CA LEU A 13 -17.91 -5.76 6.38
C LEU A 13 -17.13 -4.48 6.09
N SER A 14 -16.89 -3.68 7.11
CA SER A 14 -16.07 -2.46 7.01
C SER A 14 -14.75 -2.61 7.73
N VAL A 15 -13.70 -2.07 7.13
CA VAL A 15 -12.38 -1.87 7.77
C VAL A 15 -12.20 -0.38 8.00
N VAL A 16 -12.20 0.03 9.25
CA VAL A 16 -12.20 1.46 9.65
C VAL A 16 -11.28 1.71 10.84
N ASN A 17 -10.78 2.93 10.92
CA ASN A 17 -9.92 3.35 12.04
C ASN A 17 -10.72 4.02 13.18
N VAL A 18 -11.78 4.77 12.84
CA VAL A 18 -12.51 5.56 13.82
C VAL A 18 -13.67 4.76 14.41
N VAL A 19 -13.57 4.45 15.69
CA VAL A 19 -14.62 3.77 16.46
C VAL A 19 -15.87 4.64 16.46
N GLY A 20 -17.03 4.02 16.19
CA GLY A 20 -18.32 4.74 16.16
C GLY A 20 -18.52 5.67 14.97
N SER A 21 -17.68 5.62 13.95
CA SER A 21 -17.90 6.34 12.69
C SER A 21 -19.22 5.94 12.02
N SER A 22 -19.76 6.77 11.13
CA SER A 22 -21.00 6.46 10.42
C SER A 22 -20.91 5.14 9.66
N ILE A 23 -19.77 4.86 9.04
CA ILE A 23 -19.52 3.59 8.35
C ILE A 23 -19.57 2.42 9.33
N ALA A 24 -18.89 2.54 10.49
CA ALA A 24 -18.89 1.48 11.50
C ALA A 24 -20.31 1.20 12.05
N ARG A 25 -21.09 2.25 12.29
CA ARG A 25 -22.46 2.10 12.82
C ARG A 25 -23.46 1.53 11.79
N GLU A 26 -23.25 1.80 10.52
CA GLU A 26 -24.13 1.34 9.45
C GLU A 26 -23.73 -0.04 8.89
N SER A 27 -22.56 -0.57 9.23
CA SER A 27 -22.07 -1.88 8.75
C SER A 27 -22.61 -3.04 9.61
N ASP A 28 -22.71 -4.20 9.00
CA ASP A 28 -23.11 -5.42 9.71
C ASP A 28 -21.95 -6.01 10.52
N TYR A 29 -20.73 -5.83 10.00
CA TYR A 29 -19.48 -6.25 10.66
C TYR A 29 -18.44 -5.14 10.52
N THR A 30 -17.59 -5.00 11.53
CA THR A 30 -16.55 -3.97 11.54
C THR A 30 -15.22 -4.53 12.06
N LEU A 31 -14.16 -4.31 11.28
CA LEU A 31 -12.78 -4.47 11.71
C LEU A 31 -12.17 -3.09 11.97
N TYR A 32 -11.63 -2.90 13.16
CA TYR A 32 -10.92 -1.67 13.51
C TYR A 32 -9.43 -1.82 13.32
N THR A 33 -8.80 -0.87 12.62
CA THR A 33 -7.36 -0.89 12.36
C THR A 33 -6.53 -0.46 13.57
N TYR A 34 -7.13 0.27 14.51
CA TYR A 34 -6.46 0.83 15.69
C TYR A 34 -5.17 1.62 15.37
N ALA A 35 -5.12 2.26 14.21
CA ALA A 35 -3.97 3.07 13.79
C ALA A 35 -3.78 4.36 14.60
N GLY A 36 -4.72 4.66 15.50
CA GLY A 36 -4.75 5.92 16.23
C GLY A 36 -5.22 7.10 15.38
N PRO A 37 -5.22 8.33 15.93
CA PRO A 37 -5.72 9.50 15.21
C PRO A 37 -4.82 9.85 14.03
N GLU A 38 -5.43 10.11 12.88
CA GLU A 38 -4.78 10.72 11.70
C GLU A 38 -4.77 12.22 11.89
N ILE A 39 -3.58 12.82 11.89
CA ILE A 39 -3.37 14.26 12.11
C ILE A 39 -3.04 14.97 10.80
N SER A 40 -2.28 14.29 9.93
CA SER A 40 -1.90 14.78 8.61
C SER A 40 -2.94 14.44 7.54
N VAL A 41 -3.03 15.26 6.49
CA VAL A 41 -3.84 14.97 5.31
C VAL A 41 -3.31 13.72 4.58
N ALA A 42 -1.98 13.61 4.46
CA ALA A 42 -1.36 12.45 3.83
C ALA A 42 -1.48 11.21 4.73
N THR A 43 -2.33 10.28 4.32
CA THR A 43 -2.54 9.00 5.02
C THR A 43 -1.33 8.09 4.86
N THR A 44 -0.70 7.68 5.95
CA THR A 44 0.45 6.76 5.95
C THR A 44 0.15 5.52 6.77
N LYS A 45 0.07 5.64 8.09
CA LYS A 45 -0.18 4.53 9.01
C LYS A 45 -1.53 3.85 8.80
N ALA A 46 -2.59 4.59 8.46
CA ALA A 46 -3.89 3.99 8.23
C ALA A 46 -3.87 3.09 6.98
N TYR A 47 -3.17 3.48 5.91
CA TYR A 47 -2.97 2.63 4.74
C TYR A 47 -2.27 1.32 5.10
N SER A 48 -1.14 1.39 5.81
CA SER A 48 -0.38 0.20 6.22
C SER A 48 -1.20 -0.75 7.10
N THR A 49 -1.95 -0.21 8.07
CA THR A 49 -2.80 -1.02 8.94
C THR A 49 -4.00 -1.61 8.21
N GLN A 50 -4.55 -0.93 7.20
CA GLN A 50 -5.58 -1.52 6.32
C GLN A 50 -5.02 -2.69 5.52
N LEU A 51 -3.80 -2.60 4.98
CA LEU A 51 -3.15 -3.73 4.31
C LEU A 51 -3.00 -4.93 5.25
N ILE A 52 -2.59 -4.71 6.49
CA ILE A 52 -2.50 -5.78 7.50
C ILE A 52 -3.87 -6.42 7.76
N CYS A 53 -4.93 -5.63 7.86
CA CYS A 53 -6.29 -6.16 7.97
C CYS A 53 -6.67 -7.04 6.78
N MET A 54 -6.30 -6.63 5.54
CA MET A 54 -6.57 -7.43 4.35
C MET A 54 -5.78 -8.75 4.35
N TYR A 55 -4.53 -8.73 4.79
CA TYR A 55 -3.73 -9.96 4.95
C TYR A 55 -4.35 -10.91 5.97
N ILE A 56 -4.74 -10.41 7.14
CA ILE A 56 -5.40 -11.21 8.19
C ILE A 56 -6.71 -11.79 7.69
N LEU A 57 -7.55 -10.98 7.02
CA LEU A 57 -8.82 -11.45 6.44
C LEU A 57 -8.60 -12.54 5.40
N SER A 58 -7.61 -12.36 4.51
CA SER A 58 -7.28 -13.34 3.47
C SER A 58 -6.80 -14.66 4.07
N MET A 59 -5.93 -14.60 5.08
CA MET A 59 -5.43 -15.78 5.79
C MET A 59 -6.55 -16.48 6.55
N TYR A 60 -7.43 -15.73 7.22
CA TYR A 60 -8.58 -16.29 7.93
C TYR A 60 -9.56 -16.97 6.96
N ALA A 61 -9.85 -16.33 5.82
CA ALA A 61 -10.71 -16.91 4.81
C ALA A 61 -10.11 -18.21 4.22
N ALA A 62 -8.81 -18.23 3.96
CA ALA A 62 -8.11 -19.42 3.48
C ALA A 62 -8.13 -20.55 4.53
N GLN A 63 -7.94 -20.22 5.81
CA GLN A 63 -8.03 -21.19 6.91
C GLN A 63 -9.43 -21.79 7.04
N VAL A 64 -10.46 -20.96 7.03
CA VAL A 64 -11.86 -21.44 7.15
C VAL A 64 -12.26 -22.33 5.97
N ARG A 65 -11.70 -22.07 4.80
CA ARG A 65 -11.93 -22.86 3.57
C ARG A 65 -11.05 -24.11 3.47
N GLY A 66 -10.09 -24.29 4.37
CA GLY A 66 -9.13 -25.38 4.30
C GLY A 66 -8.12 -25.28 3.15
N GLU A 67 -7.88 -24.06 2.64
CA GLU A 67 -7.00 -23.78 1.49
C GLU A 67 -5.56 -23.42 1.89
N ILE A 68 -5.26 -23.42 3.18
CA ILE A 68 -3.93 -23.12 3.71
C ILE A 68 -3.53 -24.10 4.80
N GLU A 69 -2.31 -24.61 4.72
CA GLU A 69 -1.74 -25.46 5.75
C GLU A 69 -1.41 -24.65 7.01
N GLU A 70 -1.63 -25.23 8.18
CA GLU A 70 -1.42 -24.57 9.47
C GLU A 70 0.03 -24.06 9.64
N SER A 71 1.00 -24.82 9.16
CA SER A 71 2.41 -24.42 9.18
C SER A 71 2.69 -23.14 8.37
N THR A 72 2.06 -23.04 7.21
CA THR A 72 2.15 -21.85 6.34
C THR A 72 1.47 -20.65 6.98
N LEU A 73 0.27 -20.84 7.52
CA LEU A 73 -0.46 -19.80 8.26
C LEU A 73 0.37 -19.25 9.41
N ASN A 74 0.91 -20.15 10.24
CA ASN A 74 1.74 -19.77 11.39
C ASN A 74 3.02 -19.03 10.97
N SER A 75 3.62 -19.39 9.84
CA SER A 75 4.78 -18.68 9.29
C SER A 75 4.40 -17.27 8.87
N MET A 76 3.29 -17.08 8.16
CA MET A 76 2.80 -15.76 7.74
C MET A 76 2.45 -14.86 8.93
N LEU A 77 1.80 -15.41 9.95
CA LEU A 77 1.47 -14.67 11.17
C LEU A 77 2.72 -14.21 11.93
N LYS A 78 3.77 -15.04 11.99
CA LYS A 78 5.06 -14.65 12.58
C LYS A 78 5.69 -13.48 11.83
N GLU A 79 5.64 -13.49 10.49
CA GLU A 79 6.13 -12.37 9.69
C GLU A 79 5.37 -11.07 9.96
N ILE A 80 4.03 -11.13 10.12
CA ILE A 80 3.24 -9.95 10.50
C ILE A 80 3.64 -9.41 11.87
N VAL A 81 3.87 -10.27 12.85
CA VAL A 81 4.30 -9.85 14.19
C VAL A 81 5.65 -9.16 14.17
N LEU A 82 6.54 -9.53 13.24
CA LEU A 82 7.86 -8.92 13.07
C LEU A 82 7.85 -7.61 12.27
N LEU A 83 6.74 -7.24 11.63
CA LEU A 83 6.67 -6.03 10.80
C LEU A 83 7.04 -4.74 11.54
N PRO A 84 6.64 -4.50 12.79
CA PRO A 84 7.02 -3.27 13.50
C PRO A 84 8.54 -3.09 13.61
N GLU A 85 9.28 -4.17 13.90
CA GLU A 85 10.74 -4.15 13.99
C GLU A 85 11.38 -3.89 12.62
N LYS A 86 10.86 -4.54 11.56
CA LYS A 86 11.33 -4.32 10.19
C LYS A 86 11.10 -2.88 9.73
N VAL A 87 9.93 -2.32 10.01
CA VAL A 87 9.61 -0.91 9.70
C VAL A 87 10.52 0.03 10.50
N ALA A 88 10.73 -0.21 11.79
CA ALA A 88 11.62 0.58 12.61
C ALA A 88 13.06 0.57 12.05
N SER A 89 13.54 -0.58 11.59
CA SER A 89 14.87 -0.69 10.96
C SER A 89 14.98 0.14 9.68
N ILE A 90 13.94 0.12 8.81
CA ILE A 90 13.93 0.95 7.60
C ILE A 90 13.91 2.44 7.95
N LEU A 91 13.10 2.83 8.91
CA LEU A 91 12.98 4.22 9.35
C LEU A 91 14.25 4.75 10.06
N ALA A 92 15.12 3.87 10.52
CA ALA A 92 16.42 4.26 11.07
C ALA A 92 17.41 4.74 10.01
N ASP A 93 17.25 4.34 8.74
CA ASP A 93 18.12 4.71 7.60
C ASP A 93 17.70 6.05 6.95
N LYS A 94 17.44 7.06 7.78
CA LYS A 94 16.96 8.38 7.33
C LYS A 94 17.97 9.11 6.46
N GLU A 95 19.26 9.00 6.79
CA GLU A 95 20.33 9.73 6.10
C GLU A 95 20.42 9.33 4.62
N ARG A 96 20.30 8.05 4.33
CA ARG A 96 20.31 7.55 2.97
C ARG A 96 19.08 8.04 2.17
N ILE A 97 17.89 8.00 2.78
CA ILE A 97 16.67 8.49 2.15
C ILE A 97 16.77 10.01 1.90
N GLN A 98 17.28 10.76 2.88
CA GLN A 98 17.50 12.21 2.76
C GLN A 98 18.52 12.55 1.67
N TRP A 99 19.58 11.76 1.52
CA TRP A 99 20.55 11.95 0.45
C TRP A 99 19.87 11.82 -0.94
N PHE A 100 19.06 10.79 -1.16
CA PHE A 100 18.29 10.65 -2.38
C PHE A 100 17.29 11.79 -2.59
N ALA A 101 16.56 12.17 -1.57
CA ALA A 101 15.62 13.29 -1.65
C ALA A 101 16.31 14.60 -2.05
N ASN A 102 17.49 14.90 -1.46
CA ASN A 102 18.26 16.07 -1.81
C ASN A 102 18.78 16.03 -3.25
N LYS A 103 19.24 14.85 -3.72
CA LYS A 103 19.73 14.68 -5.08
C LYS A 103 18.66 14.97 -6.13
N PHE A 104 17.41 14.65 -5.84
CA PHE A 104 16.28 14.79 -6.74
C PHE A 104 15.30 15.89 -6.33
N ALA A 105 15.71 16.81 -5.47
CA ALA A 105 14.83 17.87 -4.94
C ALA A 105 14.30 18.82 -6.03
N SER A 106 14.96 18.91 -7.19
CA SER A 106 14.55 19.71 -8.34
C SER A 106 13.80 18.90 -9.41
N ALA A 107 13.46 17.64 -9.15
CA ALA A 107 12.69 16.85 -10.11
C ALA A 107 11.28 17.44 -10.26
N HIS A 108 10.86 17.65 -11.49
CA HIS A 108 9.51 18.12 -11.82
C HIS A 108 8.51 16.97 -11.95
N ASP A 109 8.98 15.84 -12.46
CA ASP A 109 8.20 14.65 -12.71
C ASP A 109 8.87 13.43 -12.08
N VAL A 110 8.06 12.57 -11.46
CA VAL A 110 8.52 11.33 -10.83
C VAL A 110 7.64 10.17 -11.30
N PHE A 111 8.27 9.12 -11.82
CA PHE A 111 7.57 7.93 -12.25
C PHE A 111 7.81 6.79 -11.27
N PHE A 112 6.73 6.13 -10.86
CA PHE A 112 6.77 4.92 -10.08
C PHE A 112 6.45 3.72 -10.96
N ILE A 113 7.28 2.70 -10.95
CA ILE A 113 7.07 1.49 -11.75
C ILE A 113 7.10 0.23 -10.89
N GLY A 114 6.23 -0.72 -11.21
CA GLY A 114 6.15 -2.01 -10.52
C GLY A 114 5.29 -3.00 -11.29
N ARG A 115 5.29 -4.25 -10.86
CA ARG A 115 4.45 -5.31 -11.42
C ARG A 115 3.58 -5.94 -10.34
N GLY A 116 2.38 -6.40 -10.70
CA GLY A 116 1.48 -7.06 -9.76
C GLY A 116 1.23 -6.22 -8.50
N LEU A 117 1.52 -6.78 -7.33
CA LEU A 117 1.35 -6.09 -6.05
C LEU A 117 2.25 -4.84 -5.93
N ASP A 118 3.45 -4.87 -6.49
CA ASP A 118 4.36 -3.74 -6.47
C ASP A 118 3.80 -2.54 -7.24
N TYR A 119 3.02 -2.76 -8.31
CA TYR A 119 2.32 -1.68 -9.01
C TYR A 119 1.27 -1.00 -8.12
N ALA A 120 0.52 -1.76 -7.32
CA ALA A 120 -0.43 -1.18 -6.38
C ALA A 120 0.27 -0.29 -5.32
N ILE A 121 1.44 -0.72 -4.85
CA ILE A 121 2.27 0.10 -3.94
C ILE A 121 2.81 1.35 -4.66
N CYS A 122 3.18 1.24 -5.93
CA CYS A 122 3.60 2.39 -6.75
C CYS A 122 2.50 3.44 -6.87
N GLN A 123 1.24 3.02 -7.03
CA GLN A 123 0.10 3.95 -7.08
C GLN A 123 -0.04 4.74 -5.79
N GLU A 124 0.09 4.08 -4.64
CA GLU A 124 0.08 4.77 -3.34
C GLU A 124 1.31 5.67 -3.15
N GLY A 125 2.50 5.21 -3.55
CA GLY A 125 3.71 6.01 -3.53
C GLY A 125 3.59 7.29 -4.35
N SER A 126 3.06 7.19 -5.56
CA SER A 126 2.77 8.33 -6.44
C SER A 126 1.76 9.29 -5.79
N LEU A 127 0.70 8.77 -5.17
CA LEU A 127 -0.27 9.60 -4.44
C LEU A 127 0.40 10.35 -3.29
N LYS A 128 1.20 9.67 -2.46
CA LYS A 128 1.93 10.30 -1.35
C LYS A 128 2.92 11.36 -1.84
N MET A 129 3.61 11.10 -2.95
CA MET A 129 4.51 12.10 -3.55
C MET A 129 3.76 13.39 -3.89
N LYS A 130 2.63 13.29 -4.56
CA LYS A 130 1.78 14.44 -4.90
C LYS A 130 1.27 15.19 -3.66
N GLU A 131 0.79 14.45 -2.66
CA GLU A 131 0.20 15.05 -1.45
C GLU A 131 1.23 15.78 -0.59
N VAL A 132 2.47 15.27 -0.50
CA VAL A 132 3.49 15.76 0.43
C VAL A 132 4.43 16.76 -0.21
N SER A 133 4.84 16.54 -1.46
CA SER A 133 5.87 17.35 -2.15
C SER A 133 5.32 18.28 -3.22
N TYR A 134 4.07 18.10 -3.64
CA TYR A 134 3.44 18.78 -4.78
C TYR A 134 4.14 18.52 -6.13
N VAL A 135 5.06 17.57 -6.17
CA VAL A 135 5.72 17.13 -7.41
C VAL A 135 4.75 16.27 -8.20
N HIS A 136 4.64 16.51 -9.50
CA HIS A 136 3.86 15.65 -10.38
C HIS A 136 4.44 14.24 -10.37
N SER A 137 3.60 13.25 -10.18
CA SER A 137 4.05 11.87 -10.23
C SER A 137 2.97 10.94 -10.77
N GLU A 138 3.42 9.91 -11.46
CA GLU A 138 2.56 8.87 -12.03
C GLU A 138 3.08 7.48 -11.70
N ALA A 139 2.18 6.52 -11.62
CA ALA A 139 2.53 5.11 -11.43
C ALA A 139 2.12 4.30 -12.65
N TYR A 140 3.04 3.48 -13.14
CA TYR A 140 2.83 2.62 -14.29
C TYR A 140 3.13 1.15 -13.96
N ALA A 141 2.34 0.27 -14.53
CA ALA A 141 2.74 -1.12 -14.62
C ALA A 141 4.00 -1.19 -15.51
N ALA A 142 5.10 -1.73 -14.98
CA ALA A 142 6.40 -1.67 -15.65
C ALA A 142 6.39 -2.26 -17.07
N GLY A 143 5.51 -3.26 -17.33
CA GLY A 143 5.33 -3.82 -18.66
C GLY A 143 4.67 -2.86 -19.66
N GLU A 144 3.86 -1.92 -19.16
CA GLU A 144 3.10 -0.98 -19.98
C GLU A 144 3.87 0.31 -20.30
N LEU A 145 4.88 0.66 -19.51
CA LEU A 145 5.67 1.88 -19.71
C LEU A 145 6.24 1.99 -21.13
N LYS A 146 6.67 0.88 -21.71
CA LYS A 146 7.24 0.81 -23.07
C LYS A 146 6.24 1.09 -24.18
N HIS A 147 4.94 1.07 -23.92
CA HIS A 147 3.90 1.23 -24.93
C HIS A 147 3.49 2.70 -25.18
N GLY A 148 4.38 3.64 -24.90
CA GLY A 148 4.17 5.06 -25.18
C GLY A 148 4.76 5.98 -24.10
N THR A 149 4.42 5.74 -22.84
CA THR A 149 4.77 6.62 -21.72
C THR A 149 6.28 6.74 -21.47
N ILE A 150 7.06 5.76 -21.96
CA ILE A 150 8.53 5.82 -21.93
C ILE A 150 9.07 7.07 -22.65
N SER A 151 8.30 7.68 -23.57
CA SER A 151 8.68 8.92 -24.25
C SER A 151 8.77 10.13 -23.30
N LEU A 152 8.21 10.03 -22.08
CA LEU A 152 8.30 11.06 -21.04
C LEU A 152 9.57 10.94 -20.18
N ILE A 153 10.34 9.86 -20.36
CA ILE A 153 11.57 9.61 -19.60
C ILE A 153 12.74 10.24 -20.33
N GLU A 154 13.26 11.32 -19.78
CA GLU A 154 14.39 12.09 -20.29
C GLU A 154 15.55 12.06 -19.27
N ASP A 155 16.71 12.60 -19.67
CA ASP A 155 17.85 12.76 -18.78
C ASP A 155 17.46 13.61 -17.56
N GLY A 156 17.63 13.04 -16.36
CA GLY A 156 17.26 13.69 -15.10
C GLY A 156 15.85 13.35 -14.59
N THR A 157 15.03 12.64 -15.34
CA THR A 157 13.74 12.15 -14.86
C THR A 157 13.95 11.09 -13.75
N LEU A 158 13.30 11.28 -12.61
CA LEU A 158 13.35 10.31 -11.52
C LEU A 158 12.37 9.17 -11.77
N VAL A 159 12.90 7.95 -11.85
CA VAL A 159 12.10 6.73 -11.92
C VAL A 159 12.37 5.88 -10.67
N ILE A 160 11.31 5.54 -9.94
CA ILE A 160 11.35 4.72 -8.72
C ILE A 160 10.74 3.35 -9.03
N GLY A 161 11.58 2.32 -9.04
CA GLY A 161 11.14 0.93 -9.19
C GLY A 161 10.87 0.27 -7.85
N VAL A 162 9.71 -0.39 -7.72
CA VAL A 162 9.38 -1.26 -6.59
C VAL A 162 9.47 -2.71 -7.04
N LEU A 163 10.36 -3.50 -6.42
CA LEU A 163 10.78 -4.83 -6.87
C LEU A 163 10.83 -5.81 -5.67
N THR A 164 9.70 -6.06 -5.05
CA THR A 164 9.62 -6.95 -3.88
C THR A 164 9.33 -8.40 -4.24
N GLN A 165 8.82 -8.66 -5.45
CA GLN A 165 8.46 -9.97 -5.94
C GLN A 165 9.62 -10.56 -6.77
N SER A 166 10.45 -11.42 -6.16
CA SER A 166 11.69 -11.94 -6.76
C SER A 166 11.49 -12.54 -8.16
N HIS A 167 10.38 -13.25 -8.40
CA HIS A 167 10.06 -13.86 -9.69
C HIS A 167 9.69 -12.86 -10.80
N LEU A 168 9.46 -11.59 -10.46
CA LEU A 168 9.14 -10.51 -11.39
C LEU A 168 10.29 -9.51 -11.57
N CYS A 169 11.32 -9.54 -10.72
CA CYS A 169 12.41 -8.56 -10.73
C CYS A 169 13.09 -8.42 -12.11
N GLU A 170 13.44 -9.56 -12.73
CA GLU A 170 14.12 -9.57 -14.05
C GLU A 170 13.25 -9.00 -15.19
N LYS A 171 11.94 -8.95 -15.00
CA LYS A 171 10.97 -8.46 -15.98
C LYS A 171 10.57 -7.01 -15.77
N THR A 172 10.98 -6.42 -14.65
CA THR A 172 10.67 -5.04 -14.28
C THR A 172 11.82 -4.12 -14.58
#